data_279f63e1bff42fc1bf0abcfea78f00f6
#
_entry.id   279f63e1bff42fc1bf0abcfea78f00f6
#
_cell.length_a   1.000
_cell.length_b   1.000
_cell.length_c   1.000
_cell.angle_alpha   90.00
_cell.angle_beta   90.00
_cell.angle_gamma   90.00
#
_symmetry.space_group_name_H-M   'P 1'
#
loop_
_entity.id
_entity.type
_entity.pdbx_description
1 polymer ?
#
loop_
_entity_poly.entity_id
_entity_poly.type
_entity_poly.pdbx_seq_one_letter_code
_entity_poly.pdbx_strand_id
1 'polypeptide(L)'
;MRSSSTPKEIVLSELPNVLPSALEVPDHSQLIAPVLAHKPRILMLYGSLRERSYSRLLTLEAQRLLEAFGAEVRIFHANGLPLPNDAPDSHPKVQELREMMLWSEGQVWTSPERHGAMSAVMKAQIDWIPLPGGAIRPTQGRTLAVMQVSGGSQSFNAVNQMRILGRWMRMVTIPNQSSVAKAFQEFDEAGRMKPSSFYDRVVDVMEELVKFTLINRGVSGYLTSRYSERKEAAAKRDERVGLRSI
;
A
#
# COMPACT_ATOMS: atom_id res chain seq x y z
N MET A 1 -19.60 -34.46 4.61
CA MET A 1 -18.55 -34.88 5.56
C MET A 1 -17.29 -34.08 5.24
N ARG A 2 -16.99 -33.06 6.02
CA ARG A 2 -15.72 -32.31 5.87
C ARG A 2 -14.67 -33.03 6.71
N SER A 3 -13.66 -33.59 6.05
CA SER A 3 -12.50 -34.20 6.68
C SER A 3 -11.78 -33.15 7.50
N SER A 4 -11.84 -33.24 8.82
CA SER A 4 -10.98 -32.48 9.72
C SER A 4 -9.57 -33.05 9.60
N SER A 5 -8.74 -32.50 8.73
CA SER A 5 -7.31 -32.80 8.77
C SER A 5 -6.75 -32.18 10.06
N THR A 6 -6.47 -33.01 11.04
CA THR A 6 -5.69 -32.63 12.22
C THR A 6 -4.40 -31.96 11.76
N PRO A 7 -4.02 -30.78 12.26
CA PRO A 7 -2.74 -30.16 11.91
C PRO A 7 -1.61 -31.17 12.19
N LYS A 8 -0.69 -31.35 11.23
CA LYS A 8 0.52 -32.15 11.47
C LYS A 8 1.23 -31.57 12.68
N GLU A 9 1.45 -32.39 13.69
CA GLU A 9 2.23 -32.03 14.87
C GLU A 9 3.64 -31.59 14.40
N ILE A 10 4.02 -30.35 14.74
CA ILE A 10 5.34 -29.83 14.34
C ILE A 10 6.38 -30.52 15.19
N VAL A 11 7.26 -31.28 14.55
CA VAL A 11 8.39 -31.93 15.21
C VAL A 11 9.47 -30.87 15.48
N LEU A 12 9.41 -30.25 16.65
CA LEU A 12 10.32 -29.15 17.04
C LEU A 12 11.78 -29.55 17.08
N SER A 13 12.08 -30.84 17.27
CA SER A 13 13.47 -31.36 17.23
C SER A 13 14.13 -31.20 15.85
N GLU A 14 13.36 -31.08 14.78
CA GLU A 14 13.86 -30.79 13.44
C GLU A 14 14.06 -29.29 13.17
N LEU A 15 13.68 -28.42 14.09
CA LEU A 15 13.72 -26.97 13.98
C LEU A 15 14.50 -26.34 15.16
N PRO A 16 15.78 -26.68 15.35
CA PRO A 16 16.54 -26.33 16.58
C PRO A 16 16.73 -24.81 16.78
N ASN A 17 16.58 -24.00 15.74
CA ASN A 17 16.77 -22.56 15.79
C ASN A 17 15.46 -21.78 16.02
N VAL A 18 14.33 -22.47 16.14
CA VAL A 18 13.01 -21.85 16.36
C VAL A 18 12.74 -21.72 17.84
N LEU A 19 12.22 -20.56 18.25
CA LEU A 19 11.63 -20.38 19.57
C LEU A 19 10.19 -20.89 19.54
N PRO A 20 9.86 -22.04 20.21
CA PRO A 20 8.55 -22.65 20.12
C PRO A 20 7.39 -21.73 20.51
N SER A 21 7.55 -20.93 21.55
CA SER A 21 6.53 -20.00 22.04
C SER A 21 6.19 -18.84 21.07
N ALA A 22 7.03 -18.62 20.06
CA ALA A 22 6.82 -17.59 19.04
C ALA A 22 6.39 -18.18 17.68
N LEU A 23 6.44 -19.52 17.52
CA LEU A 23 6.00 -20.18 16.31
C LEU A 23 4.47 -20.27 16.29
N GLU A 24 3.88 -19.85 15.18
CA GLU A 24 2.45 -19.93 14.92
C GLU A 24 2.20 -20.74 13.65
N VAL A 25 1.37 -21.77 13.75
CA VAL A 25 0.88 -22.51 12.58
C VAL A 25 -0.25 -21.70 11.95
N PRO A 26 -0.19 -21.38 10.64
CA PRO A 26 -1.27 -20.66 9.98
C PRO A 26 -2.63 -21.34 10.15
N ASP A 27 -3.62 -20.59 10.61
CA ASP A 27 -4.98 -21.05 10.86
C ASP A 27 -5.94 -20.50 9.80
N HIS A 28 -6.61 -21.36 9.07
CA HIS A 28 -7.59 -21.00 8.04
C HIS A 28 -8.74 -20.15 8.58
N SER A 29 -9.16 -20.37 9.83
CA SER A 29 -10.25 -19.59 10.43
C SER A 29 -9.92 -18.11 10.55
N GLN A 30 -8.64 -17.78 10.71
CA GLN A 30 -8.13 -16.41 10.79
C GLN A 30 -8.12 -15.70 9.43
N LEU A 31 -8.25 -16.44 8.32
CA LEU A 31 -8.24 -15.92 6.96
C LEU A 31 -9.63 -15.63 6.41
N ILE A 32 -10.68 -15.85 7.19
CA ILE A 32 -12.06 -15.50 6.81
C ILE A 32 -12.26 -14.01 7.10
N ALA A 33 -12.24 -13.19 6.06
CA ALA A 33 -12.43 -11.76 6.21
C ALA A 33 -13.84 -11.44 6.76
N PRO A 34 -13.94 -10.71 7.88
CA PRO A 34 -15.24 -10.25 8.37
C PRO A 34 -15.84 -9.22 7.43
N VAL A 35 -17.18 -9.21 7.31
CA VAL A 35 -17.88 -8.12 6.63
C VAL A 35 -17.81 -6.87 7.49
N LEU A 36 -17.08 -5.86 7.03
CA LEU A 36 -16.96 -4.58 7.73
C LEU A 36 -18.10 -3.65 7.31
N ALA A 37 -18.65 -2.91 8.27
CA ALA A 37 -19.82 -2.04 8.06
C ALA A 37 -19.48 -0.77 7.24
N HIS A 38 -18.21 -0.35 7.18
CA HIS A 38 -17.79 0.83 6.43
C HIS A 38 -17.32 0.48 5.01
N LYS A 39 -17.39 1.44 4.11
CA LYS A 39 -16.85 1.32 2.75
C LYS A 39 -15.32 1.08 2.78
N PRO A 40 -14.73 0.36 1.80
CA PRO A 40 -13.27 0.25 1.71
C PRO A 40 -12.65 1.64 1.53
N ARG A 41 -11.59 1.94 2.30
CA ARG A 41 -10.95 3.25 2.40
C ARG A 41 -9.69 3.28 1.56
N ILE A 42 -9.69 4.09 0.50
CA ILE A 42 -8.58 4.17 -0.46
C ILE A 42 -7.93 5.56 -0.41
N LEU A 43 -6.64 5.59 -0.13
CA LEU A 43 -5.81 6.79 -0.26
C LEU A 43 -5.15 6.83 -1.64
N MET A 44 -5.20 7.99 -2.28
CA MET A 44 -4.53 8.20 -3.57
C MET A 44 -3.43 9.24 -3.45
N LEU A 45 -2.25 8.91 -3.98
CA LEU A 45 -1.10 9.80 -4.10
C LEU A 45 -0.78 10.01 -5.57
N TYR A 46 -0.37 11.25 -5.94
CA TYR A 46 0.11 11.53 -7.28
C TYR A 46 1.40 12.35 -7.26
N GLY A 47 2.27 12.13 -8.25
CA GLY A 47 3.65 12.58 -8.25
C GLY A 47 3.90 13.88 -9.04
N SER A 48 3.01 14.88 -8.99
CA SER A 48 3.23 16.14 -9.73
C SER A 48 2.54 17.32 -9.07
N LEU A 49 3.24 18.46 -9.04
CA LEU A 49 2.70 19.75 -8.55
C LEU A 49 2.26 20.68 -9.69
N ARG A 50 2.30 20.23 -10.96
CA ARG A 50 1.85 21.05 -12.08
C ARG A 50 0.34 21.22 -12.04
N GLU A 51 -0.15 22.40 -12.40
CA GLU A 51 -1.58 22.69 -12.50
C GLU A 51 -2.30 21.71 -13.44
N ARG A 52 -1.85 21.59 -14.68
CA ARG A 52 -2.30 20.54 -15.61
C ARG A 52 -1.33 19.35 -15.56
N SER A 53 -1.60 18.43 -14.66
CA SER A 53 -0.80 17.22 -14.44
C SER A 53 -1.53 15.98 -14.91
N TYR A 54 -1.00 15.24 -15.89
CA TYR A 54 -1.59 13.99 -16.35
C TYR A 54 -1.62 12.90 -15.28
N SER A 55 -0.65 12.86 -14.37
CA SER A 55 -0.73 11.93 -13.23
C SER A 55 -1.87 12.30 -12.28
N ARG A 56 -2.14 13.59 -12.07
CA ARG A 56 -3.32 14.04 -11.30
C ARG A 56 -4.61 13.71 -12.05
N LEU A 57 -4.69 13.96 -13.36
CA LEU A 57 -5.88 13.65 -14.17
C LEU A 57 -6.19 12.15 -14.15
N LEU A 58 -5.17 11.29 -14.27
CA LEU A 58 -5.31 9.84 -14.15
C LEU A 58 -5.80 9.44 -12.76
N THR A 59 -5.28 10.09 -11.70
CA THR A 59 -5.76 9.87 -10.32
C THR A 59 -7.24 10.24 -10.17
N LEU A 60 -7.68 11.35 -10.77
CA LEU A 60 -9.09 11.77 -10.73
C LEU A 60 -10.02 10.81 -11.48
N GLU A 61 -9.58 10.22 -12.61
CA GLU A 61 -10.38 9.18 -13.28
C GLU A 61 -10.46 7.91 -12.43
N ALA A 62 -9.33 7.48 -11.85
CA ALA A 62 -9.31 6.34 -10.94
C ALA A 62 -10.18 6.59 -9.68
N GLN A 63 -10.22 7.81 -9.14
CA GLN A 63 -11.13 8.17 -8.05
C GLN A 63 -12.58 7.92 -8.42
N ARG A 64 -13.03 8.39 -9.59
CA ARG A 64 -14.44 8.21 -10.05
C ARG A 64 -14.81 6.73 -10.15
N LEU A 65 -13.88 5.91 -10.65
CA LEU A 65 -14.08 4.46 -10.74
C LEU A 65 -14.17 3.82 -9.34
N LEU A 66 -13.27 4.16 -8.44
CA LEU A 66 -13.27 3.64 -7.06
C LEU A 66 -14.54 4.02 -6.29
N GLU A 67 -15.00 5.27 -6.44
CA GLU A 67 -16.25 5.73 -5.84
C GLU A 67 -17.46 5.01 -6.43
N ALA A 68 -17.49 4.76 -7.76
CA ALA A 68 -18.52 3.96 -8.42
C ALA A 68 -18.49 2.49 -7.96
N PHE A 69 -17.32 1.94 -7.61
CA PHE A 69 -17.17 0.61 -7.01
C PHE A 69 -17.46 0.58 -5.50
N GLY A 70 -17.92 1.69 -4.93
CA GLY A 70 -18.37 1.78 -3.54
C GLY A 70 -17.27 2.08 -2.52
N ALA A 71 -16.08 2.50 -2.93
CA ALA A 71 -15.02 2.91 -2.01
C ALA A 71 -15.24 4.34 -1.46
N GLU A 72 -14.71 4.60 -0.25
CA GLU A 72 -14.45 5.94 0.25
C GLU A 72 -13.02 6.32 -0.14
N VAL A 73 -12.88 7.44 -0.88
CA VAL A 73 -11.60 7.84 -1.47
C VAL A 73 -11.12 9.17 -0.91
N ARG A 74 -9.84 9.27 -0.58
CA ARG A 74 -9.15 10.52 -0.25
C ARG A 74 -7.93 10.68 -1.12
N ILE A 75 -7.72 11.89 -1.64
CA ILE A 75 -6.53 12.26 -2.40
C ILE A 75 -5.66 13.15 -1.53
N PHE A 76 -4.39 12.79 -1.37
CA PHE A 76 -3.42 13.68 -0.75
C PHE A 76 -2.83 14.62 -1.79
N HIS A 77 -2.87 15.92 -1.50
CA HIS A 77 -2.28 16.95 -2.35
C HIS A 77 -0.91 17.34 -1.78
N ALA A 78 0.16 17.03 -2.51
CA ALA A 78 1.53 17.21 -2.04
C ALA A 78 2.04 18.67 -2.07
N ASN A 79 1.19 19.63 -2.44
CA ASN A 79 1.53 21.06 -2.35
C ASN A 79 1.84 21.44 -0.90
N GLY A 80 3.00 22.07 -0.67
CA GLY A 80 3.45 22.43 0.67
C GLY A 80 4.04 21.30 1.51
N LEU A 81 4.15 20.08 0.96
CA LEU A 81 4.90 19.01 1.62
C LEU A 81 6.41 19.32 1.49
N PRO A 82 7.15 19.50 2.61
CA PRO A 82 8.58 19.73 2.56
C PRO A 82 9.33 18.47 2.09
N LEU A 83 10.59 18.61 1.69
CA LEU A 83 11.44 17.46 1.49
C LEU A 83 11.77 16.81 2.85
N PRO A 84 11.99 15.49 2.89
CA PRO A 84 12.48 14.83 4.10
C PRO A 84 13.76 15.49 4.62
N ASN A 85 13.82 15.72 5.93
CA ASN A 85 14.85 16.43 6.68
C ASN A 85 14.84 17.98 6.55
N ASP A 86 14.03 18.57 5.70
CA ASP A 86 13.89 20.04 5.60
C ASP A 86 12.88 20.61 6.61
N ALA A 87 12.13 19.74 7.29
CA ALA A 87 11.16 20.11 8.30
C ALA A 87 11.05 19.05 9.38
N PRO A 88 10.54 19.38 10.59
CA PRO A 88 10.29 18.38 11.62
C PRO A 88 9.11 17.48 11.25
N ASP A 89 9.09 16.30 11.85
CA ASP A 89 7.99 15.34 11.74
C ASP A 89 6.62 15.94 12.10
N SER A 90 6.59 16.95 12.97
CA SER A 90 5.38 17.67 13.39
C SER A 90 4.83 18.66 12.35
N HIS A 91 5.48 18.81 11.19
CA HIS A 91 5.00 19.71 10.15
C HIS A 91 3.55 19.33 9.73
N PRO A 92 2.59 20.28 9.67
CA PRO A 92 1.18 19.97 9.46
C PRO A 92 0.90 19.12 8.22
N LYS A 93 1.61 19.41 7.12
CA LYS A 93 1.43 18.64 5.86
C LYS A 93 1.96 17.21 5.95
N VAL A 94 2.97 16.98 6.79
CA VAL A 94 3.50 15.63 7.08
C VAL A 94 2.50 14.86 7.94
N GLN A 95 1.91 15.51 8.94
CA GLN A 95 0.91 14.88 9.79
C GLN A 95 -0.35 14.53 9.00
N GLU A 96 -0.84 15.42 8.12
CA GLU A 96 -1.95 15.15 7.20
C GLU A 96 -1.70 13.88 6.38
N LEU A 97 -0.51 13.75 5.78
CA LEU A 97 -0.13 12.56 5.02
C LEU A 97 -0.17 11.30 5.87
N ARG A 98 0.42 11.35 7.07
CA ARG A 98 0.49 10.21 7.99
C ARG A 98 -0.88 9.79 8.49
N GLU A 99 -1.76 10.73 8.81
CA GLU A 99 -3.14 10.44 9.20
C GLU A 99 -3.93 9.77 8.06
N MET A 100 -3.79 10.27 6.83
CA MET A 100 -4.41 9.62 5.66
C MET A 100 -3.85 8.23 5.39
N MET A 101 -2.55 8.00 5.61
CA MET A 101 -1.93 6.67 5.53
C MET A 101 -2.54 5.71 6.54
N LEU A 102 -2.71 6.14 7.79
CA LEU A 102 -3.31 5.32 8.85
C LEU A 102 -4.79 5.04 8.60
N TRP A 103 -5.51 6.01 8.05
CA TRP A 103 -6.92 5.88 7.71
C TRP A 103 -7.17 4.86 6.58
N SER A 104 -6.24 4.73 5.63
CA SER A 104 -6.43 3.92 4.42
C SER A 104 -6.34 2.41 4.68
N GLU A 105 -7.07 1.61 3.91
CA GLU A 105 -6.98 0.16 3.84
C GLU A 105 -6.32 -0.30 2.54
N GLY A 106 -6.43 0.53 1.49
CA GLY A 106 -5.73 0.38 0.22
C GLY A 106 -5.21 1.72 -0.28
N GLN A 107 -4.28 1.69 -1.23
CA GLN A 107 -3.69 2.90 -1.80
C GLN A 107 -3.52 2.80 -3.31
N VAL A 108 -3.54 3.96 -3.97
CA VAL A 108 -3.15 4.11 -5.37
C VAL A 108 -2.00 5.11 -5.46
N TRP A 109 -0.89 4.70 -6.06
CA TRP A 109 0.26 5.57 -6.31
C TRP A 109 0.39 5.83 -7.80
N THR A 110 0.26 7.10 -8.21
CA THR A 110 0.30 7.51 -9.62
C THR A 110 1.46 8.48 -9.86
N SER A 111 2.50 8.06 -10.56
CA SER A 111 3.66 8.90 -10.86
C SER A 111 3.77 9.24 -12.35
N PRO A 112 4.15 10.48 -12.71
CA PRO A 112 4.73 10.67 -14.03
C PRO A 112 6.09 9.96 -14.07
N GLU A 113 6.41 9.37 -15.23
CA GLU A 113 7.77 8.90 -15.47
C GLU A 113 8.65 10.09 -15.88
N ARG A 114 9.77 10.26 -15.18
CA ARG A 114 10.82 11.24 -15.49
C ARG A 114 12.17 10.55 -15.52
N HIS A 115 12.87 10.66 -16.66
CA HIS A 115 14.20 10.06 -16.81
C HIS A 115 14.24 8.57 -16.40
N GLY A 116 13.22 7.80 -16.80
CA GLY A 116 13.11 6.39 -16.47
C GLY A 116 12.82 6.08 -15.00
N ALA A 117 12.29 7.04 -14.22
CA ALA A 117 12.03 6.88 -12.80
C ALA A 117 10.70 7.51 -12.37
N MET A 118 10.23 7.16 -11.16
CA MET A 118 9.19 7.93 -10.51
C MET A 118 9.68 9.36 -10.22
N SER A 119 8.75 10.30 -10.08
CA SER A 119 9.11 11.68 -9.76
C SER A 119 9.60 11.85 -8.32
N ALA A 120 10.40 12.90 -8.07
CA ALA A 120 10.81 13.30 -6.72
C ALA A 120 9.60 13.60 -5.82
N VAL A 121 8.53 14.19 -6.37
CA VAL A 121 7.28 14.46 -5.63
C VAL A 121 6.63 13.17 -5.14
N MET A 122 6.60 12.11 -5.95
CA MET A 122 6.10 10.80 -5.51
C MET A 122 7.00 10.22 -4.42
N LYS A 123 8.31 10.24 -4.64
CA LYS A 123 9.27 9.67 -3.69
C LYS A 123 9.25 10.39 -2.34
N ALA A 124 9.17 11.72 -2.32
CA ALA A 124 9.10 12.52 -1.10
C ALA A 124 7.88 12.14 -0.22
N GLN A 125 6.72 11.89 -0.82
CA GLN A 125 5.54 11.43 -0.08
C GLN A 125 5.80 10.09 0.62
N ILE A 126 6.50 9.17 -0.04
CA ILE A 126 6.83 7.87 0.54
C ILE A 126 7.92 7.99 1.63
N ASP A 127 8.89 8.88 1.44
CA ASP A 127 9.99 9.08 2.39
C ASP A 127 9.54 9.72 3.70
N TRP A 128 8.40 10.41 3.73
CA TRP A 128 7.78 10.91 4.95
C TRP A 128 7.04 9.84 5.77
N ILE A 129 6.89 8.62 5.23
CA ILE A 129 6.28 7.53 5.98
C ILE A 129 7.30 7.04 7.03
N PRO A 130 6.98 7.07 8.33
CA PRO A 130 7.94 6.78 9.36
C PRO A 130 8.45 5.34 9.28
N LEU A 131 9.73 5.18 9.59
CA LEU A 131 10.37 3.91 9.90
C LEU A 131 10.50 3.85 11.43
N PRO A 132 9.46 3.49 12.18
CA PRO A 132 9.57 3.41 13.62
C PRO A 132 10.64 2.38 13.98
N GLY A 133 11.34 2.60 15.09
CA GLY A 133 12.46 1.79 15.60
C GLY A 133 12.11 0.35 15.96
N GLY A 134 11.18 -0.22 15.28
CA GLY A 134 10.74 -1.61 15.16
C GLY A 134 10.25 -1.77 13.73
N ALA A 135 10.12 -2.95 13.27
CA ALA A 135 9.93 -3.25 11.86
C ALA A 135 8.53 -2.95 11.29
N ILE A 136 7.57 -2.38 12.05
CA ILE A 136 6.17 -2.17 11.62
C ILE A 136 6.01 -0.81 10.96
N ARG A 137 5.62 -0.81 9.67
CA ARG A 137 5.30 0.41 8.93
C ARG A 137 3.80 0.71 8.96
N PRO A 138 3.37 1.99 8.96
CA PRO A 138 1.94 2.35 8.88
C PRO A 138 1.22 1.78 7.67
N THR A 139 1.95 1.51 6.59
CA THR A 139 1.45 0.94 5.34
C THR A 139 1.38 -0.59 5.33
N GLN A 140 1.93 -1.26 6.34
CA GLN A 140 2.04 -2.72 6.37
C GLN A 140 0.66 -3.39 6.26
N GLY A 141 0.56 -4.35 5.32
CA GLY A 141 -0.66 -5.12 5.08
C GLY A 141 -1.75 -4.38 4.31
N ARG A 142 -1.55 -3.12 3.90
CA ARG A 142 -2.49 -2.43 3.02
C ARG A 142 -2.28 -2.85 1.58
N THR A 143 -3.36 -2.86 0.79
CA THR A 143 -3.26 -3.12 -0.65
C THR A 143 -2.71 -1.91 -1.40
N LEU A 144 -2.05 -2.15 -2.53
CA LEU A 144 -1.46 -1.10 -3.36
C LEU A 144 -1.69 -1.37 -4.84
N ALA A 145 -2.24 -0.39 -5.55
CA ALA A 145 -2.19 -0.29 -7.01
C ALA A 145 -1.17 0.78 -7.44
N VAL A 146 -0.45 0.53 -8.53
CA VAL A 146 0.52 1.47 -9.09
C VAL A 146 0.19 1.83 -10.52
N MET A 147 0.28 3.12 -10.83
CA MET A 147 0.03 3.67 -12.17
C MET A 147 1.08 4.69 -12.55
N GLN A 148 1.37 4.80 -13.84
CA GLN A 148 2.26 5.85 -14.37
C GLN A 148 1.68 6.52 -15.60
N VAL A 149 2.15 7.72 -15.89
CA VAL A 149 1.96 8.43 -17.16
C VAL A 149 3.32 8.79 -17.74
N SER A 150 3.45 8.74 -19.05
CA SER A 150 4.64 9.19 -19.76
C SER A 150 4.28 10.06 -20.96
N GLY A 151 5.20 10.94 -21.37
CA GLY A 151 5.06 11.76 -22.58
C GLY A 151 5.57 11.06 -23.85
N GLY A 152 6.34 10.01 -23.69
CA GLY A 152 6.96 9.25 -24.79
C GLY A 152 6.25 7.94 -25.09
N SER A 153 7.02 6.99 -25.62
CA SER A 153 6.58 5.63 -25.88
C SER A 153 6.23 4.89 -24.59
N GLN A 154 5.64 3.73 -24.73
CA GLN A 154 5.32 2.84 -23.59
C GLN A 154 6.56 2.54 -22.77
N SER A 155 6.44 2.72 -21.46
CA SER A 155 7.44 2.37 -20.45
C SER A 155 6.76 1.82 -19.21
N PHE A 156 7.49 1.07 -18.39
CA PHE A 156 7.03 0.51 -17.12
C PHE A 156 8.00 0.83 -15.96
N ASN A 157 8.96 1.71 -16.18
CA ASN A 157 10.04 1.94 -15.21
C ASN A 157 9.52 2.52 -13.89
N ALA A 158 8.64 3.54 -13.94
CA ALA A 158 8.12 4.14 -12.72
C ALA A 158 7.20 3.18 -11.96
N VAL A 159 6.32 2.41 -12.63
CA VAL A 159 5.49 1.40 -11.94
C VAL A 159 6.33 0.29 -11.34
N ASN A 160 7.39 -0.16 -12.02
CA ASN A 160 8.30 -1.18 -11.48
C ASN A 160 9.03 -0.69 -10.23
N GLN A 161 9.48 0.56 -10.21
CA GLN A 161 10.07 1.18 -9.02
C GLN A 161 9.06 1.31 -7.88
N MET A 162 7.83 1.74 -8.17
CA MET A 162 6.77 1.83 -7.16
C MET A 162 6.39 0.45 -6.60
N ARG A 163 6.46 -0.63 -7.40
CA ARG A 163 6.29 -2.02 -6.91
C ARG A 163 7.40 -2.40 -5.92
N ILE A 164 8.65 -2.06 -6.22
CA ILE A 164 9.78 -2.28 -5.31
C ILE A 164 9.54 -1.51 -3.99
N LEU A 165 9.12 -0.25 -4.06
CA LEU A 165 8.77 0.54 -2.88
C LEU A 165 7.59 -0.07 -2.11
N GLY A 166 6.53 -0.51 -2.79
CA GLY A 166 5.39 -1.18 -2.17
C GLY A 166 5.83 -2.39 -1.35
N ARG A 167 6.74 -3.21 -1.88
CA ARG A 167 7.36 -4.31 -1.15
C ARG A 167 8.13 -3.82 0.09
N TRP A 168 8.95 -2.76 -0.04
CA TRP A 168 9.69 -2.18 1.08
C TRP A 168 8.76 -1.58 2.15
N MET A 169 7.65 -1.00 1.71
CA MET A 169 6.60 -0.48 2.60
C MET A 169 5.67 -1.58 3.13
N ARG A 170 5.96 -2.85 2.81
CA ARG A 170 5.23 -4.05 3.27
C ARG A 170 3.75 -4.05 2.89
N MET A 171 3.45 -3.51 1.72
CA MET A 171 2.12 -3.49 1.13
C MET A 171 1.87 -4.74 0.28
N VAL A 172 0.60 -5.10 0.14
CA VAL A 172 0.13 -6.12 -0.80
C VAL A 172 -0.10 -5.43 -2.14
N THR A 173 0.94 -5.38 -2.98
CA THR A 173 0.83 -4.78 -4.32
C THR A 173 0.10 -5.73 -5.24
N ILE A 174 -1.06 -5.29 -5.79
CA ILE A 174 -1.89 -6.10 -6.67
C ILE A 174 -1.15 -6.47 -7.97
N PRO A 175 -1.50 -7.58 -8.64
CA PRO A 175 -0.84 -8.00 -9.89
C PRO A 175 -0.93 -6.98 -11.01
N ASN A 176 -2.11 -6.40 -11.24
CA ASN A 176 -2.33 -5.43 -12.30
C ASN A 176 -1.67 -4.07 -12.02
N GLN A 177 -1.35 -3.36 -13.11
CA GLN A 177 -0.81 -2.01 -13.10
C GLN A 177 -1.20 -1.27 -14.39
N SER A 178 -1.18 0.07 -14.37
CA SER A 178 -1.44 0.88 -15.55
C SER A 178 -0.23 1.74 -15.92
N SER A 179 0.07 1.80 -17.22
CA SER A 179 1.07 2.71 -17.78
C SER A 179 0.49 3.38 -19.01
N VAL A 180 0.22 4.68 -18.92
CA VAL A 180 -0.39 5.50 -19.98
C VAL A 180 0.71 6.24 -20.72
N ALA A 181 1.04 5.73 -21.92
CA ALA A 181 1.99 6.37 -22.83
C ALA A 181 1.34 7.56 -23.54
N LYS A 182 2.15 8.52 -23.97
CA LYS A 182 1.67 9.73 -24.67
C LYS A 182 0.44 10.36 -23.99
N ALA A 183 0.50 10.49 -22.67
CA ALA A 183 -0.65 10.87 -21.85
C ALA A 183 -1.35 12.15 -22.33
N PHE A 184 -0.64 13.06 -23.01
CA PHE A 184 -1.21 14.27 -23.60
C PHE A 184 -2.26 14.01 -24.69
N GLN A 185 -2.30 12.81 -25.28
CA GLN A 185 -3.29 12.38 -26.28
C GLN A 185 -4.50 11.71 -25.63
N GLU A 186 -4.34 11.18 -24.40
CA GLU A 186 -5.34 10.35 -23.73
C GLU A 186 -6.36 11.16 -22.91
N PHE A 187 -6.12 12.46 -22.72
CA PHE A 187 -7.02 13.33 -21.97
C PHE A 187 -7.55 14.46 -22.85
N ASP A 188 -8.83 14.80 -22.71
CA ASP A 188 -9.45 15.95 -23.36
C ASP A 188 -9.11 17.28 -22.65
N GLU A 189 -9.63 18.39 -23.17
CA GLU A 189 -9.42 19.72 -22.59
C GLU A 189 -10.02 19.86 -21.19
N ALA A 190 -11.14 19.19 -20.93
CA ALA A 190 -11.79 19.15 -19.61
C ALA A 190 -11.04 18.24 -18.61
N GLY A 191 -9.96 17.56 -19.04
CA GLY A 191 -9.15 16.68 -18.19
C GLY A 191 -9.77 15.30 -17.98
N ARG A 192 -10.76 14.89 -18.81
CA ARG A 192 -11.34 13.55 -18.80
C ARG A 192 -10.52 12.62 -19.68
N MET A 193 -10.33 11.40 -19.21
CA MET A 193 -9.65 10.39 -20.01
C MET A 193 -10.59 9.91 -21.15
N LYS A 194 -10.02 9.83 -22.36
CA LYS A 194 -10.74 9.38 -23.54
C LYS A 194 -10.92 7.87 -23.53
N PRO A 195 -11.97 7.33 -24.22
CA PRO A 195 -12.09 5.89 -24.44
C PRO A 195 -10.85 5.35 -25.17
N SER A 196 -10.18 4.38 -24.54
CA SER A 196 -8.98 3.74 -25.10
C SER A 196 -8.66 2.47 -24.30
N SER A 197 -7.78 1.64 -24.84
CA SER A 197 -7.26 0.48 -24.11
C SER A 197 -6.47 0.85 -22.82
N PHE A 198 -5.99 2.09 -22.72
CA PHE A 198 -5.41 2.60 -21.49
C PHE A 198 -6.49 2.89 -20.44
N TYR A 199 -7.64 3.44 -20.87
CA TYR A 199 -8.78 3.62 -19.97
C TYR A 199 -9.31 2.29 -19.44
N ASP A 200 -9.51 1.30 -20.32
CA ASP A 200 -9.93 -0.05 -19.92
C ASP A 200 -8.99 -0.66 -18.89
N ARG A 201 -7.67 -0.47 -19.10
CA ARG A 201 -6.66 -0.92 -18.12
C ARG A 201 -6.77 -0.22 -16.76
N VAL A 202 -7.15 1.05 -16.72
CA VAL A 202 -7.39 1.76 -15.45
C VAL A 202 -8.61 1.18 -14.73
N VAL A 203 -9.66 0.84 -15.46
CA VAL A 203 -10.85 0.16 -14.92
C VAL A 203 -10.46 -1.17 -14.30
N ASP A 204 -9.73 -2.03 -15.03
CA ASP A 204 -9.25 -3.33 -14.55
C ASP A 204 -8.46 -3.20 -13.23
N VAL A 205 -7.53 -2.24 -13.19
CA VAL A 205 -6.67 -2.01 -12.01
C VAL A 205 -7.47 -1.55 -10.81
N MET A 206 -8.45 -0.66 -10.98
CA MET A 206 -9.27 -0.17 -9.87
C MET A 206 -10.24 -1.24 -9.37
N GLU A 207 -10.84 -2.01 -10.27
CA GLU A 207 -11.70 -3.13 -9.92
C GLU A 207 -10.93 -4.19 -9.11
N GLU A 208 -9.74 -4.56 -9.58
CA GLU A 208 -8.86 -5.51 -8.89
C GLU A 208 -8.43 -5.00 -7.51
N LEU A 209 -8.07 -3.70 -7.40
CA LEU A 209 -7.71 -3.10 -6.12
C LEU A 209 -8.85 -3.20 -5.09
N VAL A 210 -10.08 -2.90 -5.49
CA VAL A 210 -11.23 -3.00 -4.58
C VAL A 210 -11.43 -4.44 -4.11
N LYS A 211 -11.35 -5.44 -5.02
CA LYS A 211 -11.46 -6.87 -4.69
C LYS A 211 -10.40 -7.30 -3.68
N PHE A 212 -9.12 -6.98 -3.95
CA PHE A 212 -8.02 -7.29 -3.02
C PHE A 212 -8.16 -6.57 -1.69
N THR A 213 -8.61 -5.31 -1.69
CA THR A 213 -8.83 -4.57 -0.44
C THR A 213 -9.93 -5.21 0.40
N LEU A 214 -11.05 -5.61 -0.22
CA LEU A 214 -12.16 -6.26 0.48
C LEU A 214 -11.76 -7.60 1.10
N ILE A 215 -10.92 -8.39 0.43
CA ILE A 215 -10.41 -9.66 0.95
C ILE A 215 -9.43 -9.42 2.11
N ASN A 216 -8.56 -8.42 1.96
CA ASN A 216 -7.39 -8.24 2.83
C ASN A 216 -7.70 -7.44 4.11
N ARG A 217 -8.57 -6.41 4.04
CA ARG A 217 -8.74 -5.41 5.11
C ARG A 217 -9.13 -5.99 6.46
N GLY A 218 -9.94 -7.04 6.47
CA GLY A 218 -10.41 -7.67 7.71
C GLY A 218 -9.41 -8.63 8.34
N VAL A 219 -8.39 -9.05 7.59
CA VAL A 219 -7.41 -10.07 8.01
C VAL A 219 -5.97 -9.56 7.94
N SER A 220 -5.75 -8.30 7.58
CA SER A 220 -4.42 -7.73 7.36
C SER A 220 -3.51 -7.85 8.59
N GLY A 221 -4.04 -7.71 9.79
CA GLY A 221 -3.29 -7.87 11.04
C GLY A 221 -2.72 -9.29 11.19
N TYR A 222 -3.53 -10.30 10.88
CA TYR A 222 -3.10 -11.69 10.90
C TYR A 222 -2.05 -11.98 9.81
N LEU A 223 -2.31 -11.53 8.57
CA LEU A 223 -1.39 -11.72 7.45
C LEU A 223 -0.01 -11.08 7.68
N THR A 224 0.06 -10.03 8.48
CA THR A 224 1.31 -9.31 8.74
C THR A 224 1.97 -9.66 10.06
N SER A 225 1.34 -10.48 10.90
CA SER A 225 1.94 -11.05 12.11
C SER A 225 3.12 -11.95 11.74
N ARG A 226 4.29 -11.71 12.32
CA ARG A 226 5.52 -12.41 11.91
C ARG A 226 6.25 -13.02 13.09
N TYR A 227 6.81 -14.19 12.85
CA TYR A 227 7.62 -14.92 13.82
C TYR A 227 8.71 -14.07 14.46
N SER A 228 9.50 -13.31 13.67
CA SER A 228 10.59 -12.48 14.19
C SER A 228 10.12 -11.40 15.17
N GLU A 229 8.97 -10.79 14.91
CA GLU A 229 8.37 -9.76 15.78
C GLU A 229 7.83 -10.38 17.06
N ARG A 230 7.17 -11.54 16.97
CA ARG A 230 6.71 -12.29 18.14
C ARG A 230 7.88 -12.77 19.01
N LYS A 231 8.96 -13.25 18.38
CA LYS A 231 10.20 -13.66 19.07
C LYS A 231 10.84 -12.49 19.82
N GLU A 232 10.95 -11.31 19.18
CA GLU A 232 11.50 -10.11 19.83
C GLU A 232 10.63 -9.65 21.01
N ALA A 233 9.30 -9.67 20.85
CA ALA A 233 8.37 -9.31 21.91
C ALA A 233 8.44 -10.29 23.10
N ALA A 234 8.61 -11.58 22.82
CA ALA A 234 8.79 -12.60 23.87
C ALA A 234 10.10 -12.38 24.65
N ALA A 235 11.22 -12.13 23.97
CA ALA A 235 12.51 -11.84 24.61
C ALA A 235 12.44 -10.60 25.52
N LYS A 236 11.85 -9.49 25.05
CA LYS A 236 11.64 -8.28 25.86
C LYS A 236 10.74 -8.51 27.07
N ARG A 237 9.76 -9.39 26.96
CA ARG A 237 8.89 -9.78 28.09
C ARG A 237 9.69 -10.55 29.14
N ASP A 238 10.50 -11.51 28.70
CA ASP A 238 11.29 -12.37 29.59
C ASP A 238 12.38 -11.56 30.33
N GLU A 239 13.01 -10.58 29.66
CA GLU A 239 13.93 -9.63 30.31
C GLU A 239 13.23 -8.80 31.40
N ARG A 240 12.00 -8.32 31.14
CA ARG A 240 11.22 -7.56 32.15
C ARG A 240 10.78 -8.43 33.33
N VAL A 241 10.46 -9.69 33.09
CA VAL A 241 10.12 -10.65 34.14
C VAL A 241 11.35 -11.02 34.96
N GLY A 242 12.51 -11.25 34.32
CA GLY A 242 13.77 -11.52 34.99
C GLY A 242 14.24 -10.38 35.90
N LEU A 243 14.01 -9.11 35.51
CA LEU A 243 14.31 -7.94 36.35
C LEU A 243 13.38 -7.75 37.55
N ARG A 244 12.23 -8.45 37.58
CA ARG A 244 11.30 -8.43 38.71
C ARG A 244 11.55 -9.58 39.71
N SER A 245 12.46 -10.47 39.40
CA SER A 245 12.80 -11.65 40.22
C SER A 245 14.10 -11.48 41.02
N ILE A 246 14.64 -10.27 41.01
CA ILE A 246 15.77 -9.82 41.89
C ILE A 246 15.21 -8.77 42.87
#